data_34d7f9171458195a43ca4e23e75c10b9
#
_entry.id   34d7f9171458195a43ca4e23e75c10b9
#
_cell.length_a   1.000
_cell.length_b   1.000
_cell.length_c   1.000
_cell.angle_alpha   90.00
_cell.angle_beta   90.00
_cell.angle_gamma   90.00
#
_symmetry.space_group_name_H-M   'P 1'
#
loop_
_entity.id
_entity.type
_entity.pdbx_description
1 polymer ?
#
loop_
_entity_poly.entity_id
_entity_poly.type
_entity_poly.pdbx_seq_one_letter_code
_entity_poly.pdbx_strand_id
1 'polypeptide(L)'
;MNINDFYAIPDEKPLDRLVSDGGLVGIFRSIACVGDSLSSGELESMTPEGQVGYHDIYDISWGQYIARMAGTKVYNFSRGGMTAREYLQSFGEANGYWNPELACQAYIMALGCNDLWGLGLPIGSIEDINPDDPSKNAPTFAGEFAALIQRYKQIQPKAKFFLVTMPKMPRHGAEAEEKADGQQKLMHDLAKYFDNTYVIDLREYGPVHDEKFYEHFWIGGHLNAQGYLLIAKMVVSYMDYIIRHNPQDFRQVGFIGTGHYYHGLPW
;
A
#
# COMPACT_ATOMS: atom_id res chain seq x y z
N MET A 1 -9.75 23.13 16.14
CA MET A 1 -8.85 22.76 15.04
C MET A 1 -7.71 23.77 15.01
N ASN A 2 -6.48 23.32 15.01
CA ASN A 2 -5.30 24.16 14.88
C ASN A 2 -4.80 24.09 13.43
N ILE A 3 -4.70 25.22 12.74
CA ILE A 3 -4.25 25.26 11.34
C ILE A 3 -2.83 24.69 11.17
N ASN A 4 -1.99 24.79 12.22
CA ASN A 4 -0.64 24.21 12.19
C ASN A 4 -0.64 22.68 12.06
N ASP A 5 -1.77 22.01 12.36
CA ASP A 5 -1.90 20.56 12.14
C ASP A 5 -1.87 20.17 10.66
N PHE A 6 -2.08 21.14 9.77
CA PHE A 6 -2.06 20.95 8.30
C PHE A 6 -0.73 21.36 7.65
N TYR A 7 0.25 21.81 8.41
CA TYR A 7 1.56 22.14 7.90
C TYR A 7 2.62 21.11 8.31
N ALA A 8 3.70 21.04 7.52
CA ALA A 8 4.88 20.27 7.91
C ALA A 8 5.50 20.88 9.18
N ILE A 9 5.86 20.02 10.12
CA ILE A 9 6.56 20.40 11.35
C ILE A 9 8.07 20.17 11.10
N PRO A 10 8.94 21.13 11.39
CA PRO A 10 10.38 20.93 11.28
C PRO A 10 10.84 19.71 12.10
N ASP A 11 11.71 18.89 11.51
CA ASP A 11 12.31 17.70 12.13
C ASP A 11 11.32 16.58 12.49
N GLU A 12 10.04 16.69 12.13
CA GLU A 12 9.04 15.63 12.30
C GLU A 12 9.43 14.41 11.46
N LYS A 13 9.40 13.24 12.05
CA LYS A 13 9.54 11.95 11.35
C LYS A 13 8.17 11.35 11.08
N PRO A 14 8.06 10.48 10.06
CA PRO A 14 6.84 9.69 9.87
C PRO A 14 6.46 8.95 11.16
N LEU A 15 5.17 8.96 11.47
CA LEU A 15 4.56 8.33 12.66
C LEU A 15 4.93 8.92 14.02
N ASP A 16 5.70 10.02 14.11
CA ASP A 16 5.86 10.76 15.37
C ASP A 16 4.51 11.30 15.87
N ARG A 17 3.58 11.54 14.92
CA ARG A 17 2.21 11.95 15.20
C ARG A 17 1.22 11.03 14.50
N LEU A 18 0.32 10.42 15.27
CA LEU A 18 -0.83 9.71 14.70
C LEU A 18 -2.02 10.66 14.62
N VAL A 19 -2.61 10.78 13.43
CA VAL A 19 -3.84 11.56 13.26
C VAL A 19 -5.02 10.82 13.91
N SER A 20 -5.94 11.60 14.49
CA SER A 20 -7.10 11.05 15.18
C SER A 20 -8.22 10.61 14.22
N ASP A 21 -8.24 11.21 13.05
CA ASP A 21 -9.22 11.01 11.97
C ASP A 21 -8.52 10.67 10.65
N GLY A 22 -9.10 11.03 9.52
CA GLY A 22 -8.50 10.79 8.20
C GLY A 22 -7.38 11.74 7.80
N GLY A 23 -7.10 12.79 8.59
CA GLY A 23 -6.10 13.80 8.25
C GLY A 23 -6.30 14.34 6.83
N LEU A 24 -5.21 14.67 6.15
CA LEU A 24 -5.23 15.13 4.76
C LEU A 24 -5.55 14.04 3.74
N VAL A 25 -5.66 12.76 4.14
CA VAL A 25 -6.08 11.67 3.22
C VAL A 25 -7.49 11.91 2.68
N GLY A 26 -8.32 12.66 3.40
CA GLY A 26 -9.65 13.07 2.96
C GLY A 26 -9.69 13.94 1.68
N ILE A 27 -8.54 14.41 1.16
CA ILE A 27 -8.49 15.10 -0.13
C ILE A 27 -8.76 14.17 -1.32
N PHE A 28 -8.57 12.86 -1.15
CA PHE A 28 -8.85 11.86 -2.18
C PHE A 28 -10.32 11.46 -2.16
N ARG A 29 -11.00 11.50 -3.31
CA ARG A 29 -12.36 10.96 -3.46
C ARG A 29 -12.38 9.44 -3.57
N SER A 30 -11.31 8.85 -4.14
CA SER A 30 -11.18 7.41 -4.31
C SER A 30 -9.75 6.93 -4.12
N ILE A 31 -9.60 5.82 -3.41
CA ILE A 31 -8.34 5.13 -3.17
C ILE A 31 -8.55 3.64 -3.51
N ALA A 32 -7.58 3.01 -4.15
CA ALA A 32 -7.53 1.55 -4.29
C ALA A 32 -6.44 0.96 -3.40
N CYS A 33 -6.76 -0.11 -2.68
CA CYS A 33 -5.81 -0.92 -1.94
C CYS A 33 -5.47 -2.15 -2.77
N VAL A 34 -4.25 -2.20 -3.32
CA VAL A 34 -3.72 -3.32 -4.10
C VAL A 34 -2.80 -4.12 -3.20
N GLY A 35 -3.18 -5.35 -2.87
CA GLY A 35 -2.42 -6.12 -1.89
C GLY A 35 -2.85 -7.59 -1.78
N ASP A 36 -2.36 -8.21 -0.73
CA ASP A 36 -2.60 -9.60 -0.39
C ASP A 36 -3.58 -9.75 0.80
N SER A 37 -3.48 -10.85 1.55
CA SER A 37 -4.31 -11.14 2.72
C SER A 37 -4.30 -10.05 3.78
N LEU A 38 -3.14 -9.43 4.00
CA LEU A 38 -3.02 -8.32 4.97
C LEU A 38 -3.74 -7.04 4.51
N SER A 39 -4.11 -6.96 3.23
CA SER A 39 -4.88 -5.84 2.67
C SER A 39 -6.35 -6.18 2.48
N SER A 40 -6.69 -7.44 2.20
CA SER A 40 -8.09 -7.87 1.99
C SER A 40 -8.91 -7.93 3.28
N GLY A 41 -8.25 -7.96 4.43
CA GLY A 41 -8.90 -8.13 5.74
C GLY A 41 -9.10 -9.61 6.08
N GLU A 42 -8.15 -10.48 5.67
CA GLU A 42 -8.22 -11.90 5.95
C GLU A 42 -8.06 -12.19 7.44
N LEU A 43 -8.98 -12.98 7.99
CA LEU A 43 -8.90 -13.54 9.34
C LEU A 43 -8.70 -15.03 9.27
N GLU A 44 -7.94 -15.55 10.22
CA GLU A 44 -7.90 -17.00 10.47
C GLU A 44 -8.94 -17.43 11.49
N SER A 45 -9.58 -18.55 11.21
CA SER A 45 -10.37 -19.31 12.18
C SER A 45 -9.77 -20.69 12.42
N MET A 46 -10.08 -21.28 13.55
CA MET A 46 -9.68 -22.65 13.85
C MET A 46 -10.88 -23.42 14.42
N THR A 47 -11.17 -24.58 13.86
CA THR A 47 -12.20 -25.46 14.42
C THR A 47 -11.70 -26.14 15.71
N PRO A 48 -12.59 -26.73 16.53
CA PRO A 48 -12.17 -27.51 17.70
C PRO A 48 -11.23 -28.67 17.37
N GLU A 49 -11.30 -29.19 16.14
CA GLU A 49 -10.45 -30.28 15.60
C GLU A 49 -9.10 -29.76 15.07
N GLY A 50 -8.85 -28.43 15.13
CA GLY A 50 -7.59 -27.81 14.68
C GLY A 50 -7.51 -27.50 13.19
N GLN A 51 -8.61 -27.53 12.46
CA GLN A 51 -8.63 -27.14 11.05
C GLN A 51 -8.63 -25.63 10.93
N VAL A 52 -7.65 -25.08 10.18
CA VAL A 52 -7.53 -23.64 9.91
C VAL A 52 -8.39 -23.27 8.70
N GLY A 53 -9.15 -22.19 8.84
CA GLY A 53 -9.92 -21.57 7.77
C GLY A 53 -9.48 -20.10 7.55
N TYR A 54 -9.55 -19.63 6.32
CA TYR A 54 -9.17 -18.26 5.92
C TYR A 54 -10.40 -17.53 5.37
N HIS A 55 -10.60 -16.30 5.82
CA HIS A 55 -11.82 -15.54 5.52
C HIS A 55 -11.49 -14.08 5.22
N ASP A 56 -11.60 -13.66 3.97
CA ASP A 56 -11.53 -12.25 3.59
C ASP A 56 -12.78 -11.51 4.11
N ILE A 57 -12.63 -10.75 5.19
CA ILE A 57 -13.69 -9.92 5.77
C ILE A 57 -13.39 -8.46 5.48
N TYR A 58 -13.80 -8.02 4.31
CA TYR A 58 -13.50 -6.70 3.77
C TYR A 58 -13.81 -5.55 4.75
N ASP A 59 -14.90 -5.64 5.50
CA ASP A 59 -15.34 -4.58 6.41
C ASP A 59 -14.35 -4.25 7.53
N ILE A 60 -13.44 -5.16 7.85
CA ILE A 60 -12.39 -4.97 8.85
C ILE A 60 -11.01 -4.78 8.24
N SER A 61 -10.89 -4.76 6.91
CA SER A 61 -9.62 -4.45 6.26
C SER A 61 -9.13 -3.05 6.64
N TRP A 62 -7.82 -2.86 6.65
CA TRP A 62 -7.26 -1.54 6.93
C TRP A 62 -7.76 -0.49 5.93
N GLY A 63 -8.02 -0.88 4.66
CA GLY A 63 -8.60 -0.01 3.65
C GLY A 63 -10.00 0.50 4.03
N GLN A 64 -10.86 -0.35 4.60
CA GLN A 64 -12.19 0.07 5.07
C GLN A 64 -12.13 0.93 6.34
N TYR A 65 -11.15 0.70 7.21
CA TYR A 65 -10.91 1.63 8.31
C TYR A 65 -10.47 3.00 7.79
N ILE A 66 -9.61 3.08 6.76
CA ILE A 66 -9.25 4.33 6.09
C ILE A 66 -10.49 5.02 5.51
N ALA A 67 -11.36 4.28 4.80
CA ALA A 67 -12.59 4.82 4.25
C ALA A 67 -13.45 5.50 5.32
N ARG A 68 -13.62 4.85 6.47
CA ARG A 68 -14.39 5.39 7.59
C ARG A 68 -13.73 6.60 8.26
N MET A 69 -12.40 6.61 8.39
CA MET A 69 -11.68 7.72 9.02
C MET A 69 -11.59 8.94 8.10
N ALA A 70 -11.32 8.74 6.82
CA ALA A 70 -11.08 9.83 5.87
C ALA A 70 -12.35 10.29 5.12
N GLY A 71 -13.47 9.57 5.24
CA GLY A 71 -14.68 9.88 4.49
C GLY A 71 -14.52 9.72 2.98
N THR A 72 -13.61 8.87 2.53
CA THR A 72 -13.28 8.61 1.12
C THR A 72 -13.76 7.23 0.69
N LYS A 73 -14.00 7.05 -0.61
CA LYS A 73 -14.31 5.73 -1.17
C LYS A 73 -13.02 4.93 -1.31
N VAL A 74 -12.96 3.76 -0.66
CA VAL A 74 -11.81 2.85 -0.78
C VAL A 74 -12.26 1.55 -1.42
N TYR A 75 -11.58 1.17 -2.50
CA TYR A 75 -11.78 -0.10 -3.18
C TYR A 75 -10.77 -1.12 -2.68
N ASN A 76 -11.23 -2.34 -2.43
CA ASN A 76 -10.36 -3.47 -2.14
C ASN A 76 -10.01 -4.20 -3.45
N PHE A 77 -8.81 -3.98 -3.93
CA PHE A 77 -8.21 -4.68 -5.07
C PHE A 77 -7.20 -5.73 -4.57
N SER A 78 -7.55 -6.40 -3.49
CA SER A 78 -6.69 -7.34 -2.78
C SER A 78 -7.39 -8.69 -2.59
N ARG A 79 -6.61 -9.74 -2.34
CA ARG A 79 -7.10 -11.07 -2.01
C ARG A 79 -6.03 -11.85 -1.23
N GLY A 80 -6.44 -12.76 -0.38
CA GLY A 80 -5.56 -13.71 0.30
C GLY A 80 -4.60 -14.42 -0.65
N GLY A 81 -3.33 -14.56 -0.26
CA GLY A 81 -2.28 -15.22 -1.06
C GLY A 81 -1.81 -14.47 -2.30
N MET A 82 -2.29 -13.25 -2.57
CA MET A 82 -1.99 -12.53 -3.81
C MET A 82 -0.50 -12.22 -3.97
N THR A 83 -0.01 -12.37 -5.21
CA THR A 83 1.30 -11.96 -5.67
C THR A 83 1.19 -10.95 -6.79
N ALA A 84 2.22 -10.14 -7.02
CA ALA A 84 2.26 -9.22 -8.16
C ALA A 84 2.13 -9.97 -9.50
N ARG A 85 2.75 -11.16 -9.58
CA ARG A 85 2.67 -12.05 -10.74
C ARG A 85 1.24 -12.46 -11.04
N GLU A 86 0.53 -13.06 -10.08
CA GLU A 86 -0.84 -13.53 -10.28
C GLU A 86 -1.79 -12.37 -10.57
N TYR A 87 -1.56 -11.23 -9.91
CA TYR A 87 -2.34 -10.02 -10.13
C TYR A 87 -2.32 -9.61 -11.62
N LEU A 88 -1.13 -9.58 -12.22
CA LEU A 88 -0.93 -9.22 -13.63
C LEU A 88 -1.50 -10.28 -14.58
N GLN A 89 -1.28 -11.55 -14.29
CA GLN A 89 -1.60 -12.65 -15.21
C GLN A 89 -3.10 -12.97 -15.28
N SER A 90 -3.84 -12.78 -14.18
CA SER A 90 -5.24 -13.22 -14.12
C SER A 90 -6.13 -12.37 -13.24
N PHE A 91 -5.73 -12.07 -11.99
CA PHE A 91 -6.63 -11.53 -10.98
C PHE A 91 -7.14 -10.14 -11.33
N GLY A 92 -6.28 -9.24 -11.81
CA GLY A 92 -6.67 -7.88 -12.18
C GLY A 92 -7.66 -7.84 -13.33
N GLU A 93 -7.48 -8.72 -14.33
CA GLU A 93 -8.40 -8.83 -15.47
C GLU A 93 -9.73 -9.48 -15.07
N ALA A 94 -9.68 -10.60 -14.36
CA ALA A 94 -10.86 -11.35 -13.94
C ALA A 94 -11.82 -10.51 -13.06
N ASN A 95 -11.28 -9.54 -12.32
CA ASN A 95 -12.06 -8.64 -11.45
C ASN A 95 -12.33 -7.26 -12.08
N GLY A 96 -11.89 -7.04 -13.32
CA GLY A 96 -12.11 -5.79 -14.03
C GLY A 96 -11.36 -4.58 -13.44
N TYR A 97 -10.28 -4.81 -12.69
CA TYR A 97 -9.55 -3.72 -12.02
C TYR A 97 -8.78 -2.80 -12.99
N TRP A 98 -8.67 -3.21 -14.23
CA TRP A 98 -8.11 -2.39 -15.31
C TRP A 98 -9.16 -1.50 -16.03
N ASN A 99 -10.42 -1.55 -15.58
CA ASN A 99 -11.46 -0.69 -16.14
C ASN A 99 -11.21 0.78 -15.73
N PRO A 100 -11.11 1.73 -16.70
CA PRO A 100 -10.96 3.15 -16.39
C PRO A 100 -12.06 3.74 -15.50
N GLU A 101 -13.26 3.14 -15.47
CA GLU A 101 -14.34 3.56 -14.57
C GLU A 101 -14.02 3.31 -13.09
N LEU A 102 -13.10 2.37 -12.80
CA LEU A 102 -12.60 2.09 -11.47
C LEU A 102 -11.28 2.82 -11.16
N ALA A 103 -10.82 3.70 -12.06
CA ALA A 103 -9.61 4.48 -11.84
C ALA A 103 -9.71 5.32 -10.55
N CYS A 104 -8.69 5.21 -9.71
CA CYS A 104 -8.62 5.92 -8.43
C CYS A 104 -7.66 7.12 -8.50
N GLN A 105 -7.87 8.07 -7.58
CA GLN A 105 -6.95 9.18 -7.40
C GLN A 105 -5.67 8.78 -6.67
N ALA A 106 -5.74 7.72 -5.87
CA ALA A 106 -4.58 7.15 -5.20
C ALA A 106 -4.65 5.61 -5.20
N TYR A 107 -3.47 4.99 -5.22
CA TYR A 107 -3.28 3.55 -5.08
C TYR A 107 -2.31 3.29 -3.92
N ILE A 108 -2.73 2.50 -2.95
CA ILE A 108 -1.87 2.01 -1.88
C ILE A 108 -1.52 0.57 -2.22
N MET A 109 -0.23 0.31 -2.43
CA MET A 109 0.27 -0.97 -2.95
C MET A 109 1.08 -1.69 -1.88
N ALA A 110 0.56 -2.81 -1.40
CA ALA A 110 1.10 -3.59 -0.30
C ALA A 110 1.19 -5.08 -0.70
N LEU A 111 2.14 -5.40 -1.58
CA LEU A 111 2.49 -6.75 -2.02
C LEU A 111 3.97 -7.04 -1.72
N GLY A 112 4.32 -8.30 -1.68
CA GLY A 112 5.71 -8.73 -1.60
C GLY A 112 5.95 -9.95 -0.72
N CYS A 113 5.22 -10.16 0.37
CA CYS A 113 5.46 -11.31 1.24
C CYS A 113 5.22 -12.64 0.50
N ASN A 114 4.14 -12.76 -0.24
CA ASN A 114 3.84 -13.96 -1.03
C ASN A 114 4.80 -14.11 -2.23
N ASP A 115 5.22 -13.01 -2.83
CA ASP A 115 6.20 -13.03 -3.92
C ASP A 115 7.57 -13.50 -3.44
N LEU A 116 8.08 -12.90 -2.35
CA LEU A 116 9.43 -13.11 -1.88
C LEU A 116 9.59 -14.32 -0.96
N TRP A 117 8.61 -14.53 -0.06
CA TRP A 117 8.64 -15.65 0.89
C TRP A 117 7.94 -16.88 0.33
N GLY A 118 6.77 -16.73 -0.30
CA GLY A 118 5.96 -17.82 -0.83
C GLY A 118 6.52 -18.38 -2.14
N LEU A 119 6.67 -17.54 -3.16
CA LEU A 119 7.19 -17.95 -4.47
C LEU A 119 8.73 -17.96 -4.54
N GLY A 120 9.42 -17.32 -3.60
CA GLY A 120 10.88 -17.21 -3.63
C GLY A 120 11.40 -16.41 -4.84
N LEU A 121 10.65 -15.43 -5.33
CA LEU A 121 11.10 -14.61 -6.46
C LEU A 121 12.38 -13.85 -6.12
N PRO A 122 13.30 -13.67 -7.07
CA PRO A 122 14.36 -12.70 -6.95
C PRO A 122 13.76 -11.30 -6.74
N ILE A 123 14.36 -10.51 -5.85
CA ILE A 123 13.90 -9.13 -5.60
C ILE A 123 14.02 -8.30 -6.88
N GLY A 124 15.14 -8.41 -7.61
CA GLY A 124 15.42 -7.60 -8.78
C GLY A 124 15.75 -6.16 -8.45
N SER A 125 15.66 -5.29 -9.45
CA SER A 125 16.02 -3.88 -9.35
C SER A 125 15.30 -3.03 -10.39
N ILE A 126 15.58 -1.71 -10.43
CA ILE A 126 15.00 -0.81 -11.45
C ILE A 126 15.48 -1.13 -12.87
N GLU A 127 16.61 -1.80 -13.04
CA GLU A 127 17.11 -2.25 -14.34
C GLU A 127 16.22 -3.34 -14.98
N ASP A 128 15.38 -3.98 -14.20
CA ASP A 128 14.40 -4.98 -14.64
C ASP A 128 13.17 -4.37 -15.31
N ILE A 129 13.06 -3.04 -15.32
CA ILE A 129 11.90 -2.31 -15.80
C ILE A 129 12.13 -1.88 -17.26
N ASN A 130 11.23 -2.30 -18.14
CA ASN A 130 11.15 -1.73 -19.47
C ASN A 130 10.24 -0.48 -19.43
N PRO A 131 10.76 0.72 -19.74
CA PRO A 131 9.99 1.96 -19.61
C PRO A 131 8.83 2.07 -20.60
N ASP A 132 8.94 1.42 -21.75
CA ASP A 132 7.98 1.56 -22.85
C ASP A 132 6.92 0.45 -22.87
N ASP A 133 7.25 -0.73 -22.33
CA ASP A 133 6.39 -1.91 -22.43
C ASP A 133 6.46 -2.75 -21.16
N PRO A 134 5.46 -2.63 -20.26
CA PRO A 134 5.43 -3.40 -19.01
C PRO A 134 5.48 -4.92 -19.19
N SER A 135 5.04 -5.44 -20.34
CA SER A 135 5.08 -6.88 -20.63
C SER A 135 6.49 -7.43 -20.83
N LYS A 136 7.47 -6.54 -21.01
CA LYS A 136 8.88 -6.87 -21.18
C LYS A 136 9.71 -6.68 -19.93
N ASN A 137 9.09 -6.33 -18.81
CA ASN A 137 9.79 -6.31 -17.53
C ASN A 137 10.34 -7.71 -17.21
N ALA A 138 11.46 -7.76 -16.53
CA ALA A 138 12.04 -9.05 -16.09
C ALA A 138 11.10 -9.77 -15.10
N PRO A 139 11.12 -11.11 -15.04
CA PRO A 139 10.25 -11.90 -14.16
C PRO A 139 10.78 -11.94 -12.71
N THR A 140 11.16 -10.79 -12.18
CA THR A 140 11.55 -10.54 -10.80
C THR A 140 10.43 -9.83 -10.05
N PHE A 141 10.48 -9.76 -8.72
CA PHE A 141 9.50 -8.99 -7.96
C PHE A 141 9.51 -7.50 -8.40
N ALA A 142 10.69 -6.92 -8.63
CA ALA A 142 10.82 -5.54 -9.12
C ALA A 142 10.10 -5.32 -10.46
N GLY A 143 10.35 -6.20 -11.43
CA GLY A 143 9.74 -6.09 -12.76
C GLY A 143 8.23 -6.26 -12.72
N GLU A 144 7.71 -7.22 -11.97
CA GLU A 144 6.28 -7.49 -11.86
C GLU A 144 5.55 -6.42 -11.05
N PHE A 145 6.12 -5.96 -9.94
CA PHE A 145 5.55 -4.86 -9.16
C PHE A 145 5.55 -3.54 -9.93
N ALA A 146 6.62 -3.25 -10.66
CA ALA A 146 6.69 -2.09 -11.55
C ALA A 146 5.63 -2.16 -12.66
N ALA A 147 5.38 -3.34 -13.25
CA ALA A 147 4.35 -3.51 -14.26
C ALA A 147 2.94 -3.17 -13.74
N LEU A 148 2.63 -3.46 -12.46
CA LEU A 148 1.39 -3.01 -11.83
C LEU A 148 1.29 -1.48 -11.80
N ILE A 149 2.37 -0.80 -11.36
CA ILE A 149 2.43 0.67 -11.33
C ILE A 149 2.24 1.23 -12.74
N GLN A 150 2.99 0.72 -13.72
CA GLN A 150 2.92 1.17 -15.11
C GLN A 150 1.51 1.01 -15.68
N ARG A 151 0.85 -0.12 -15.42
CA ARG A 151 -0.49 -0.39 -15.92
C ARG A 151 -1.54 0.55 -15.30
N TYR A 152 -1.47 0.81 -13.99
CA TYR A 152 -2.35 1.79 -13.36
C TYR A 152 -2.06 3.23 -13.81
N LYS A 153 -0.79 3.57 -14.06
CA LYS A 153 -0.42 4.88 -14.64
C LYS A 153 -0.94 5.07 -16.07
N GLN A 154 -1.06 4.01 -16.86
CA GLN A 154 -1.71 4.07 -18.19
C GLN A 154 -3.20 4.41 -18.07
N ILE A 155 -3.87 3.94 -17.01
CA ILE A 155 -5.30 4.19 -16.77
C ILE A 155 -5.50 5.60 -16.17
N GLN A 156 -4.68 5.97 -15.18
CA GLN A 156 -4.74 7.27 -14.50
C GLN A 156 -3.33 7.85 -14.29
N PRO A 157 -2.80 8.59 -15.29
CA PRO A 157 -1.42 9.08 -15.26
C PRO A 157 -1.10 10.03 -14.09
N LYS A 158 -2.13 10.66 -13.50
CA LYS A 158 -1.97 11.64 -12.42
C LYS A 158 -2.24 11.05 -11.03
N ALA A 159 -2.63 9.80 -10.95
CA ALA A 159 -2.83 9.13 -9.66
C ALA A 159 -1.57 9.17 -8.80
N LYS A 160 -1.77 9.20 -7.49
CA LYS A 160 -0.71 9.10 -6.49
C LYS A 160 -0.53 7.66 -6.05
N PHE A 161 0.70 7.18 -6.01
CA PHE A 161 1.04 5.81 -5.61
C PHE A 161 1.76 5.82 -4.27
N PHE A 162 1.29 4.99 -3.35
CA PHE A 162 1.86 4.82 -2.02
C PHE A 162 2.31 3.37 -1.88
N LEU A 163 3.62 3.14 -1.87
CA LEU A 163 4.22 1.82 -1.80
C LEU A 163 4.50 1.48 -0.33
N VAL A 164 3.94 0.39 0.16
CA VAL A 164 4.06 0.00 1.58
C VAL A 164 5.18 -1.00 1.73
N THR A 165 6.11 -0.72 2.65
CA THR A 165 7.17 -1.67 2.99
C THR A 165 6.68 -2.74 3.97
N MET A 166 7.26 -3.94 3.88
CA MET A 166 7.03 -4.99 4.88
C MET A 166 7.61 -4.54 6.24
N PRO A 167 6.85 -4.66 7.33
CA PRO A 167 7.34 -4.29 8.67
C PRO A 167 8.47 -5.23 9.13
N LYS A 168 9.13 -4.88 10.24
CA LYS A 168 10.08 -5.77 10.91
C LYS A 168 9.32 -6.91 11.59
N MET A 169 9.59 -8.15 11.18
CA MET A 169 8.90 -9.35 11.65
C MET A 169 9.89 -10.46 12.03
N PRO A 170 10.69 -10.30 13.09
CA PRO A 170 11.82 -11.16 13.42
C PRO A 170 11.43 -12.64 13.63
N ARG A 171 10.16 -12.91 13.93
CA ARG A 171 9.61 -14.27 14.06
C ARG A 171 9.76 -15.10 12.78
N HIS A 172 9.81 -14.47 11.60
CA HIS A 172 9.95 -15.16 10.31
C HIS A 172 11.41 -15.55 9.99
N GLY A 173 12.37 -15.15 10.84
CA GLY A 173 13.78 -15.53 10.72
C GLY A 173 14.60 -14.59 9.84
N ALA A 174 15.94 -14.77 9.89
CA ALA A 174 16.89 -13.84 9.28
C ALA A 174 16.75 -13.74 7.75
N GLU A 175 16.50 -14.85 7.06
CA GLU A 175 16.32 -14.84 5.60
C GLU A 175 15.09 -14.01 5.18
N ALA A 176 13.98 -14.13 5.90
CA ALA A 176 12.78 -13.35 5.64
C ALA A 176 13.01 -11.85 5.89
N GLU A 177 13.74 -11.52 6.96
CA GLU A 177 14.12 -10.15 7.26
C GLU A 177 15.05 -9.55 6.19
N GLU A 178 16.03 -10.30 5.67
CA GLU A 178 16.91 -9.87 4.57
C GLU A 178 16.09 -9.56 3.29
N LYS A 179 15.15 -10.43 2.95
CA LYS A 179 14.24 -10.19 1.82
C LYS A 179 13.38 -8.94 2.03
N ALA A 180 12.92 -8.70 3.25
CA ALA A 180 12.15 -7.51 3.58
C ALA A 180 13.01 -6.23 3.55
N ASP A 181 14.30 -6.28 3.93
CA ASP A 181 15.24 -5.17 3.72
C ASP A 181 15.44 -4.86 2.22
N GLY A 182 15.54 -5.91 1.41
CA GLY A 182 15.60 -5.76 -0.04
C GLY A 182 14.33 -5.15 -0.64
N GLN A 183 13.15 -5.56 -0.14
CA GLN A 183 11.87 -4.98 -0.56
C GLN A 183 11.78 -3.51 -0.15
N GLN A 184 12.18 -3.14 1.06
CA GLN A 184 12.22 -1.75 1.50
C GLN A 184 13.06 -0.89 0.55
N LYS A 185 14.31 -1.32 0.27
CA LYS A 185 15.19 -0.63 -0.66
C LYS A 185 14.53 -0.47 -2.04
N LEU A 186 13.93 -1.54 -2.57
CA LEU A 186 13.25 -1.51 -3.87
C LEU A 186 12.09 -0.51 -3.88
N MET A 187 11.26 -0.43 -2.83
CA MET A 187 10.16 0.54 -2.76
C MET A 187 10.68 1.98 -2.85
N HIS A 188 11.79 2.30 -2.19
CA HIS A 188 12.43 3.61 -2.29
C HIS A 188 13.01 3.87 -3.68
N ASP A 189 13.60 2.87 -4.33
CA ASP A 189 14.14 3.02 -5.68
C ASP A 189 12.99 3.20 -6.72
N LEU A 190 11.89 2.46 -6.60
CA LEU A 190 10.69 2.64 -7.43
C LEU A 190 10.04 4.01 -7.24
N ALA A 191 10.00 4.53 -6.01
CA ALA A 191 9.45 5.86 -5.74
C ALA A 191 10.30 6.99 -6.36
N LYS A 192 11.61 6.78 -6.55
CA LYS A 192 12.47 7.70 -7.30
C LYS A 192 12.32 7.54 -8.80
N TYR A 193 12.03 6.31 -9.26
CA TYR A 193 11.91 5.99 -10.68
C TYR A 193 10.58 6.49 -11.29
N PHE A 194 9.48 6.36 -10.54
CA PHE A 194 8.15 6.74 -10.99
C PHE A 194 7.68 8.07 -10.39
N ASP A 195 7.21 8.98 -11.22
CA ASP A 195 6.54 10.21 -10.77
C ASP A 195 5.31 9.91 -9.92
N ASN A 196 4.92 10.84 -9.03
CA ASN A 196 3.74 10.73 -8.18
C ASN A 196 3.74 9.46 -7.29
N THR A 197 4.90 8.97 -6.92
CA THR A 197 5.08 7.72 -6.17
C THR A 197 5.83 8.00 -4.87
N TYR A 198 5.33 7.49 -3.76
CA TYR A 198 5.80 7.73 -2.40
C TYR A 198 5.90 6.41 -1.64
N VAL A 199 6.74 6.37 -0.60
CA VAL A 199 6.89 5.18 0.25
C VAL A 199 6.22 5.40 1.60
N ILE A 200 5.41 4.45 2.02
CA ILE A 200 4.95 4.30 3.40
C ILE A 200 5.89 3.27 4.04
N ASP A 201 6.96 3.77 4.67
CA ASP A 201 8.02 2.92 5.19
C ASP A 201 7.71 2.43 6.61
N LEU A 202 6.89 1.38 6.70
CA LEU A 202 6.55 0.75 7.98
C LEU A 202 7.73 -0.06 8.55
N ARG A 203 8.72 -0.42 7.73
CA ARG A 203 9.91 -1.11 8.20
C ARG A 203 10.81 -0.20 9.03
N GLU A 204 10.98 1.05 8.61
CA GLU A 204 11.80 2.02 9.32
C GLU A 204 11.06 2.68 10.48
N TYR A 205 9.80 3.07 10.27
CA TYR A 205 9.06 3.92 11.22
C TYR A 205 7.93 3.22 11.93
N GLY A 206 7.51 2.04 11.48
CA GLY A 206 6.48 1.25 12.15
C GLY A 206 7.02 0.46 13.34
N PRO A 207 6.13 -0.11 14.16
CA PRO A 207 6.54 -0.98 15.26
C PRO A 207 7.15 -2.28 14.75
N VAL A 208 8.05 -2.85 15.55
CA VAL A 208 8.51 -4.22 15.34
C VAL A 208 7.38 -5.18 15.73
N HIS A 209 7.04 -6.11 14.84
CA HIS A 209 6.09 -7.17 15.14
C HIS A 209 6.79 -8.26 15.95
N ASP A 210 7.08 -7.94 17.23
CA ASP A 210 7.65 -8.85 18.22
C ASP A 210 6.57 -9.74 18.87
N GLU A 211 6.95 -10.56 19.85
CA GLU A 211 6.03 -11.46 20.55
C GLU A 211 4.82 -10.70 21.14
N LYS A 212 5.05 -9.53 21.73
CA LYS A 212 4.00 -8.72 22.32
C LYS A 212 3.06 -8.16 21.25
N PHE A 213 3.60 -7.76 20.09
CA PHE A 213 2.79 -7.30 18.97
C PHE A 213 1.91 -8.45 18.43
N TYR A 214 2.47 -9.66 18.30
CA TYR A 214 1.69 -10.84 17.91
C TYR A 214 0.59 -11.16 18.90
N GLU A 215 0.86 -11.14 20.18
CA GLU A 215 -0.13 -11.40 21.23
C GLU A 215 -1.36 -10.48 21.14
N HIS A 216 -1.15 -9.19 20.80
CA HIS A 216 -2.22 -8.20 20.78
C HIS A 216 -2.93 -8.05 19.44
N PHE A 217 -2.20 -8.18 18.32
CA PHE A 217 -2.66 -7.73 17.01
C PHE A 217 -2.77 -8.84 15.97
N TRP A 218 -2.42 -10.07 16.31
CA TRP A 218 -2.49 -11.21 15.41
C TRP A 218 -3.42 -12.32 15.93
N ILE A 219 -3.96 -13.11 14.99
CA ILE A 219 -4.61 -14.40 15.23
C ILE A 219 -4.06 -15.35 14.17
N GLY A 220 -3.34 -16.39 14.60
CA GLY A 220 -2.67 -17.28 13.66
C GLY A 220 -1.60 -16.52 12.84
N GLY A 221 -1.69 -16.60 11.51
CA GLY A 221 -0.78 -15.93 10.58
C GLY A 221 -1.26 -14.57 10.07
N HIS A 222 -2.39 -14.06 10.55
CA HIS A 222 -3.00 -12.82 10.08
C HIS A 222 -3.32 -11.84 11.21
N LEU A 223 -3.48 -10.56 10.83
CA LEU A 223 -3.87 -9.52 11.77
C LEU A 223 -5.29 -9.77 12.29
N ASN A 224 -5.53 -9.48 13.57
CA ASN A 224 -6.90 -9.36 14.08
C ASN A 224 -7.49 -7.97 13.78
N ALA A 225 -8.75 -7.73 14.12
CA ALA A 225 -9.43 -6.46 13.83
C ALA A 225 -8.72 -5.24 14.46
N GLN A 226 -8.08 -5.41 15.64
CA GLN A 226 -7.28 -4.34 16.27
C GLN A 226 -6.00 -4.07 15.47
N GLY A 227 -5.35 -5.12 14.97
CA GLY A 227 -4.17 -5.01 14.11
C GLY A 227 -4.49 -4.29 12.81
N TYR A 228 -5.58 -4.64 12.14
CA TYR A 228 -6.03 -3.94 10.93
C TYR A 228 -6.34 -2.47 11.19
N LEU A 229 -6.97 -2.14 12.33
CA LEU A 229 -7.23 -0.74 12.70
C LEU A 229 -5.91 0.00 12.98
N LEU A 230 -4.95 -0.64 13.66
CA LEU A 230 -3.64 -0.05 13.93
C LEU A 230 -2.90 0.26 12.61
N ILE A 231 -2.85 -0.70 11.68
CA ILE A 231 -2.24 -0.49 10.35
C ILE A 231 -2.92 0.67 9.63
N ALA A 232 -4.26 0.72 9.62
CA ALA A 232 -5.00 1.81 9.02
C ALA A 232 -4.59 3.18 9.57
N LYS A 233 -4.47 3.30 10.90
CA LYS A 233 -4.03 4.54 11.57
C LYS A 233 -2.61 4.93 11.17
N MET A 234 -1.70 3.96 11.10
CA MET A 234 -0.32 4.23 10.67
C MET A 234 -0.26 4.67 9.19
N VAL A 235 -0.96 3.96 8.31
CA VAL A 235 -1.02 4.30 6.88
C VAL A 235 -1.57 5.70 6.67
N VAL A 236 -2.71 6.03 7.29
CA VAL A 236 -3.31 7.37 7.20
C VAL A 236 -2.38 8.45 7.73
N SER A 237 -1.74 8.22 8.89
CA SER A 237 -0.83 9.19 9.50
C SER A 237 0.42 9.41 8.65
N TYR A 238 0.93 8.34 8.04
CA TYR A 238 2.07 8.42 7.13
C TYR A 238 1.70 9.15 5.83
N MET A 239 0.54 8.86 5.24
CA MET A 239 0.04 9.61 4.07
C MET A 239 -0.17 11.09 4.40
N ASP A 240 -0.74 11.41 5.56
CA ASP A 240 -0.88 12.79 6.03
C ASP A 240 0.49 13.48 6.14
N TYR A 241 1.48 12.81 6.71
CA TYR A 241 2.87 13.28 6.74
C TYR A 241 3.41 13.57 5.34
N ILE A 242 3.28 12.62 4.39
CA ILE A 242 3.74 12.77 3.00
C ILE A 242 3.08 13.99 2.36
N ILE A 243 1.76 14.15 2.49
CA ILE A 243 1.00 15.26 1.89
C ILE A 243 1.47 16.60 2.45
N ARG A 244 1.63 16.72 3.77
CA ARG A 244 2.10 17.96 4.41
C ARG A 244 3.52 18.34 4.02
N HIS A 245 4.40 17.36 3.79
CA HIS A 245 5.80 17.59 3.42
C HIS A 245 6.02 17.77 1.91
N ASN A 246 5.01 17.43 1.08
CA ASN A 246 5.05 17.60 -0.38
C ASN A 246 3.80 18.33 -0.91
N PRO A 247 3.43 19.50 -0.33
CA PRO A 247 2.14 20.14 -0.63
C PRO A 247 1.97 20.50 -2.10
N GLN A 248 3.06 20.73 -2.83
CA GLN A 248 3.01 21.09 -4.25
C GLN A 248 2.47 19.93 -5.10
N ASP A 249 2.86 18.69 -4.76
CA ASP A 249 2.47 17.49 -5.51
C ASP A 249 0.99 17.16 -5.36
N PHE A 250 0.34 17.67 -4.31
CA PHE A 250 -1.05 17.36 -3.99
C PHE A 250 -2.03 18.50 -4.30
N ARG A 251 -1.54 19.65 -4.77
CA ARG A 251 -2.38 20.85 -5.02
C ARG A 251 -3.51 20.59 -6.01
N GLN A 252 -3.30 19.74 -6.99
CA GLN A 252 -4.25 19.47 -8.05
C GLN A 252 -4.97 18.11 -7.90
N VAL A 253 -4.83 17.42 -6.78
CA VAL A 253 -5.48 16.11 -6.54
C VAL A 253 -6.98 16.18 -6.78
N GLY A 254 -7.65 17.28 -6.44
CA GLY A 254 -9.07 17.49 -6.70
C GLY A 254 -9.46 17.37 -8.18
N PHE A 255 -8.54 17.59 -9.11
CA PHE A 255 -8.80 17.49 -10.55
C PHE A 255 -8.51 16.10 -11.14
N ILE A 256 -7.82 15.19 -10.43
CA ILE A 256 -7.53 13.85 -10.93
C ILE A 256 -8.86 13.13 -11.25
N GLY A 257 -8.94 12.56 -12.45
CA GLY A 257 -10.16 11.91 -12.95
C GLY A 257 -11.25 12.87 -13.41
N THR A 258 -10.92 14.15 -13.61
CA THR A 258 -11.80 15.15 -14.24
C THR A 258 -11.20 15.65 -15.55
N GLY A 259 -11.96 16.36 -16.35
CA GLY A 259 -11.46 17.06 -17.55
C GLY A 259 -10.81 18.42 -17.24
N HIS A 260 -10.56 18.73 -15.98
CA HIS A 260 -10.09 20.05 -15.54
C HIS A 260 -8.69 19.98 -14.91
N TYR A 261 -7.96 21.07 -15.00
CA TYR A 261 -6.74 21.31 -14.23
C TYR A 261 -6.41 22.82 -14.21
N TYR A 262 -5.53 23.24 -13.30
CA TYR A 262 -5.08 24.62 -13.24
C TYR A 262 -3.76 24.80 -14.04
N HIS A 263 -3.83 25.42 -15.20
CA HIS A 263 -2.71 25.54 -16.14
C HIS A 263 -1.51 26.35 -15.62
N GLY A 264 -1.69 27.16 -14.62
CA GLY A 264 -0.62 27.97 -14.00
C GLY A 264 0.26 27.23 -12.99
N LEU A 265 0.04 25.92 -12.77
CA LEU A 265 0.78 25.12 -11.81
C LEU A 265 1.16 23.77 -12.41
N PRO A 266 2.31 23.18 -12.01
CA PRO A 266 2.62 21.79 -12.36
C PRO A 266 1.63 20.82 -11.71
N TRP A 267 1.57 19.61 -12.26
CA TRP A 267 0.81 18.51 -11.68
C TRP A 267 1.52 17.94 -10.47
#